data_491f6469321a72546787102b05a573ff
#
_entry.id   491f6469321a72546787102b05a573ff
#
_cell.length_a   1.000
_cell.length_b   1.000
_cell.length_c   1.000
_cell.angle_alpha   90.00
_cell.angle_beta   90.00
_cell.angle_gamma   90.00
#
_symmetry.space_group_name_H-M   'P 1'
#
loop_
_entity.id
_entity.type
_entity.pdbx_description
1 polymer ?
#
loop_
_entity_poly.entity_id
_entity_poly.type
_entity_poly.pdbx_seq_one_letter_code
_entity_poly.pdbx_strand_id
1 'polypeptide(L)'
;DRSYIQSINTFPINTEVRSVKTFISSSGGFPGMSSGASLPAANSAGALTLEMNTSFIALPKVPMQKRTWDKRVGFFPDDFVKYSDDQQAVENETFAVRWRLEPKPEDMEKWKKGELVEPAKPIVYYVDPATPKQWRTYLKAGVNDWQKAFEKAGFKNAIMAKDWPENDSTMSLEDARYSVIRYFASDIENAYGPNVHDPRSGEILESHIGWYH
;
A
#
# COMPACT_ATOMS: atom_id res chain seq x y z
N ASP A 1 -5.85 -20.76 -26.80
CA ASP A 1 -5.84 -19.85 -25.68
C ASP A 1 -4.73 -20.26 -24.71
N ARG A 2 -3.88 -19.28 -24.34
CA ARG A 2 -2.69 -19.52 -23.50
C ARG A 2 -2.77 -18.74 -22.18
N SER A 3 -3.95 -18.23 -21.83
CA SER A 3 -4.18 -17.50 -20.60
C SER A 3 -5.16 -18.26 -19.72
N TYR A 4 -4.85 -18.33 -18.41
CA TYR A 4 -5.70 -19.03 -17.45
C TYR A 4 -5.53 -18.46 -16.05
N ILE A 5 -6.51 -18.72 -15.17
CA ILE A 5 -6.41 -18.44 -13.75
C ILE A 5 -5.67 -19.59 -13.08
N GLN A 6 -4.58 -19.28 -12.40
CA GLN A 6 -3.73 -20.25 -11.72
C GLN A 6 -4.25 -20.57 -10.30
N SER A 7 -4.59 -19.53 -9.54
CA SER A 7 -5.15 -19.68 -8.18
C SER A 7 -5.97 -18.47 -7.78
N ILE A 8 -6.85 -18.66 -6.81
CA ILE A 8 -7.62 -17.62 -6.14
C ILE A 8 -7.50 -17.83 -4.64
N ASN A 9 -6.98 -16.84 -3.92
CA ASN A 9 -6.86 -16.84 -2.47
C ASN A 9 -7.72 -15.72 -1.90
N THR A 10 -8.61 -16.03 -0.96
CA THR A 10 -9.50 -15.05 -0.34
C THR A 10 -9.15 -14.86 1.12
N PHE A 11 -9.04 -13.60 1.52
CA PHE A 11 -8.77 -13.14 2.88
C PHE A 11 -9.95 -12.29 3.38
N PRO A 12 -10.00 -11.90 4.67
CA PRO A 12 -11.13 -11.17 5.22
C PRO A 12 -11.48 -9.85 4.53
N ILE A 13 -10.48 -9.17 3.92
CA ILE A 13 -10.70 -7.87 3.25
C ILE A 13 -10.20 -7.84 1.81
N ASN A 14 -9.61 -8.94 1.29
CA ASN A 14 -9.15 -8.98 -0.09
C ASN A 14 -9.25 -10.36 -0.71
N THR A 15 -9.24 -10.38 -2.03
CA THR A 15 -9.11 -11.60 -2.84
C THR A 15 -7.99 -11.40 -3.85
N GLU A 16 -7.04 -12.34 -3.88
CA GLU A 16 -5.89 -12.36 -4.76
C GLU A 16 -6.14 -13.36 -5.89
N VAL A 17 -6.07 -12.89 -7.13
CA VAL A 17 -6.24 -13.72 -8.32
C VAL A 17 -4.92 -13.80 -9.07
N ARG A 18 -4.27 -14.96 -9.03
CA ARG A 18 -3.09 -15.25 -9.84
C ARG A 18 -3.51 -15.80 -11.19
N SER A 19 -2.98 -15.20 -12.22
CA SER A 19 -3.26 -15.59 -13.60
C SER A 19 -1.99 -15.65 -14.42
N VAL A 20 -1.91 -16.63 -15.31
CA VAL A 20 -0.92 -16.66 -16.37
C VAL A 20 -1.56 -16.03 -17.61
N LYS A 21 -0.93 -15.00 -18.16
CA LYS A 21 -1.43 -14.29 -19.34
C LYS A 21 -0.36 -14.25 -20.42
N THR A 22 -0.77 -14.60 -21.64
CA THR A 22 0.09 -14.48 -22.82
C THR A 22 -0.34 -13.29 -23.64
N PHE A 23 0.58 -12.37 -23.83
CA PHE A 23 0.42 -11.18 -24.66
C PHE A 23 1.13 -11.39 -25.99
N ILE A 24 0.51 -10.94 -27.07
CA ILE A 24 1.12 -10.92 -28.40
C ILE A 24 1.65 -9.51 -28.61
N SER A 25 2.86 -9.39 -29.15
CA SER A 25 3.44 -8.10 -29.50
C SER A 25 2.59 -7.40 -30.55
N SER A 26 2.21 -6.16 -30.26
CA SER A 26 1.62 -5.25 -31.24
C SER A 26 2.70 -4.24 -31.71
N SER A 27 2.38 -3.44 -32.71
CA SER A 27 3.30 -2.41 -33.23
C SER A 27 3.85 -1.40 -32.20
N GLY A 28 3.35 -1.43 -30.96
CA GLY A 28 3.81 -0.58 -29.84
C GLY A 28 4.53 -1.34 -28.72
N GLY A 29 4.84 -2.62 -28.89
CA GLY A 29 5.45 -3.45 -27.84
C GLY A 29 4.45 -4.22 -26.99
N PHE A 30 4.85 -4.64 -25.79
CA PHE A 30 4.00 -5.40 -24.88
C PHE A 30 3.28 -4.47 -23.88
N PRO A 31 1.99 -4.70 -23.59
CA PRO A 31 1.24 -3.90 -22.62
C PRO A 31 1.90 -3.89 -21.23
N GLY A 32 1.97 -2.71 -20.61
CA GLY A 32 2.53 -2.55 -19.26
C GLY A 32 4.06 -2.51 -19.16
N MET A 33 4.76 -2.58 -20.29
CA MET A 33 6.22 -2.44 -20.31
C MET A 33 6.62 -1.03 -20.75
N SER A 34 7.61 -0.45 -20.06
CA SER A 34 8.16 0.85 -20.46
C SER A 34 8.84 0.74 -21.82
N SER A 35 8.80 1.83 -22.59
CA SER A 35 9.35 1.93 -23.96
C SER A 35 10.86 1.71 -24.10
N GLY A 36 11.55 1.32 -23.04
CA GLY A 36 12.98 1.00 -23.04
C GLY A 36 13.32 -0.42 -22.60
N ALA A 37 12.32 -1.21 -22.17
CA ALA A 37 12.58 -2.57 -21.73
C ALA A 37 12.86 -3.50 -22.92
N SER A 38 14.07 -4.07 -22.97
CA SER A 38 14.44 -5.03 -23.99
C SER A 38 14.23 -6.45 -23.50
N LEU A 39 13.34 -7.19 -24.17
CA LEU A 39 13.11 -8.62 -23.97
C LEU A 39 13.40 -9.36 -25.28
N PRO A 40 14.67 -9.64 -25.62
CA PRO A 40 15.04 -10.18 -26.92
C PRO A 40 14.30 -11.47 -27.28
N ALA A 41 14.14 -12.38 -26.32
CA ALA A 41 13.42 -13.64 -26.52
C ALA A 41 11.93 -13.43 -26.82
N ALA A 42 11.27 -12.52 -26.09
CA ALA A 42 9.87 -12.20 -26.31
C ALA A 42 9.65 -11.48 -27.66
N ASN A 43 10.58 -10.58 -28.01
CA ASN A 43 10.55 -9.88 -29.30
C ASN A 43 10.73 -10.87 -30.47
N SER A 44 11.61 -11.84 -30.35
CA SER A 44 11.82 -12.88 -31.37
C SER A 44 10.64 -13.81 -31.48
N ALA A 45 10.01 -14.19 -30.35
CA ALA A 45 8.85 -15.07 -30.32
C ALA A 45 7.54 -14.35 -30.71
N GLY A 46 7.51 -13.03 -30.70
CA GLY A 46 6.31 -12.22 -30.88
C GLY A 46 5.26 -12.41 -29.79
N ALA A 47 5.63 -13.07 -28.68
CA ALA A 47 4.73 -13.35 -27.56
C ALA A 47 5.48 -13.30 -26.22
N LEU A 48 4.79 -12.85 -25.17
CA LEU A 48 5.27 -12.78 -23.79
C LEU A 48 4.25 -13.41 -22.86
N THR A 49 4.66 -14.40 -22.08
CA THR A 49 3.82 -15.01 -21.04
C THR A 49 4.27 -14.50 -19.68
N LEU A 50 3.35 -13.95 -18.92
CA LEU A 50 3.58 -13.40 -17.58
C LEU A 50 2.66 -14.07 -16.57
N GLU A 51 3.19 -14.31 -15.39
CA GLU A 51 2.40 -14.55 -14.18
C GLU A 51 2.03 -13.19 -13.57
N MET A 52 0.75 -12.96 -13.37
CA MET A 52 0.22 -11.70 -12.87
C MET A 52 -0.65 -11.95 -11.64
N ASN A 53 -0.58 -11.06 -10.67
CA ASN A 53 -1.49 -11.03 -9.55
C ASN A 53 -2.41 -9.80 -9.63
N THR A 54 -3.70 -10.01 -9.39
CA THR A 54 -4.69 -8.94 -9.31
C THR A 54 -5.36 -9.01 -7.95
N SER A 55 -5.25 -7.91 -7.19
CA SER A 55 -5.81 -7.79 -5.85
C SER A 55 -7.15 -7.04 -5.91
N PHE A 56 -8.18 -7.63 -5.31
CA PHE A 56 -9.47 -7.00 -5.08
C PHE A 56 -9.61 -6.72 -3.60
N ILE A 57 -9.59 -5.45 -3.19
CA ILE A 57 -9.61 -5.05 -1.78
C ILE A 57 -10.95 -4.42 -1.44
N ALA A 58 -11.57 -4.90 -0.37
CA ALA A 58 -12.82 -4.35 0.14
C ALA A 58 -12.56 -2.98 0.80
N LEU A 59 -13.24 -1.97 0.31
CA LEU A 59 -13.16 -0.62 0.87
C LEU A 59 -13.89 -0.54 2.22
N PRO A 60 -13.45 0.33 3.14
CA PRO A 60 -14.14 0.58 4.40
C PRO A 60 -15.62 0.94 4.20
N LYS A 61 -16.52 0.40 5.03
CA LYS A 61 -17.96 0.74 4.94
C LYS A 61 -18.21 2.22 5.12
N VAL A 62 -17.46 2.85 6.04
CA VAL A 62 -17.49 4.28 6.30
C VAL A 62 -16.16 4.87 5.87
N PRO A 63 -16.10 5.61 4.76
CA PRO A 63 -14.87 6.25 4.32
C PRO A 63 -14.32 7.21 5.36
N MET A 64 -13.01 7.34 5.46
CA MET A 64 -12.36 8.36 6.25
C MET A 64 -12.77 9.77 5.74
N GLN A 65 -12.85 10.74 6.62
CA GLN A 65 -13.04 12.13 6.19
C GLN A 65 -11.84 12.58 5.35
N LYS A 66 -12.10 13.00 4.11
CA LYS A 66 -11.08 13.55 3.22
C LYS A 66 -10.43 14.78 3.83
N ARG A 67 -9.17 14.98 3.51
CA ARG A 67 -8.45 16.23 3.77
C ARG A 67 -8.01 16.81 2.44
N THR A 68 -8.43 18.02 2.14
CA THR A 68 -7.96 18.73 0.94
C THR A 68 -6.43 18.76 0.93
N TRP A 69 -5.86 18.42 -0.20
CA TRP A 69 -4.42 18.47 -0.40
C TRP A 69 -3.93 19.91 -0.54
N ASP A 70 -2.75 20.16 0.00
CA ASP A 70 -2.06 21.45 -0.14
C ASP A 70 -0.58 21.19 -0.43
N LYS A 71 -0.04 21.79 -1.49
CA LYS A 71 1.35 21.60 -1.91
C LYS A 71 2.40 22.00 -0.87
N ARG A 72 2.01 22.75 0.14
CA ARG A 72 2.88 23.17 1.25
C ARG A 72 3.08 22.05 2.28
N VAL A 73 2.28 20.99 2.21
CA VAL A 73 2.32 19.85 3.13
C VAL A 73 2.73 18.62 2.32
N GLY A 74 3.71 17.87 2.77
CA GLY A 74 4.35 16.79 2.03
C GLY A 74 3.57 15.47 1.91
N PHE A 75 2.23 15.50 1.88
CA PHE A 75 1.42 14.32 1.57
C PHE A 75 1.38 14.07 0.08
N PHE A 76 1.35 12.80 -0.33
CA PHE A 76 1.02 12.44 -1.69
C PHE A 76 -0.45 12.75 -1.96
N PRO A 77 -0.78 13.36 -3.12
CA PRO A 77 -2.14 13.61 -3.52
C PRO A 77 -2.74 12.42 -4.27
N ASP A 78 -4.05 12.33 -4.23
CA ASP A 78 -4.87 11.66 -5.22
C ASP A 78 -5.99 12.60 -5.63
N ASP A 79 -6.57 12.41 -6.81
CA ASP A 79 -7.60 13.29 -7.34
C ASP A 79 -8.67 12.52 -8.11
N PHE A 80 -9.83 13.13 -8.20
CA PHE A 80 -10.90 12.67 -9.07
C PHE A 80 -11.69 13.84 -9.63
N VAL A 81 -12.33 13.59 -10.75
CA VAL A 81 -13.23 14.53 -11.39
C VAL A 81 -14.62 14.37 -10.78
N LYS A 82 -15.11 15.46 -10.16
CA LYS A 82 -16.45 15.54 -9.60
C LYS A 82 -17.38 16.22 -10.60
N TYR A 83 -18.50 15.60 -10.85
CA TYR A 83 -19.55 16.16 -11.71
C TYR A 83 -20.93 15.76 -11.17
N SER A 84 -21.87 16.67 -11.32
CA SER A 84 -23.29 16.47 -10.98
C SER A 84 -24.16 17.37 -11.84
N ASP A 85 -25.45 17.13 -11.85
CA ASP A 85 -26.43 17.93 -12.60
C ASP A 85 -26.51 19.39 -12.12
N ASP A 86 -26.06 19.65 -10.88
CA ASP A 86 -26.08 21.00 -10.27
C ASP A 86 -24.89 21.86 -10.66
N GLN A 87 -23.88 21.29 -11.31
CA GLN A 87 -22.63 21.96 -11.66
C GLN A 87 -22.67 22.49 -13.09
N GLN A 88 -22.14 23.70 -13.30
CA GLN A 88 -21.95 24.24 -14.65
C GLN A 88 -20.73 23.68 -15.38
N ALA A 89 -19.75 23.17 -14.64
CA ALA A 89 -18.54 22.55 -15.14
C ALA A 89 -18.04 21.49 -14.16
N VAL A 90 -17.27 20.54 -14.68
CA VAL A 90 -16.60 19.54 -13.85
C VAL A 90 -15.55 20.20 -12.96
N GLU A 91 -15.38 19.67 -11.75
CA GLU A 91 -14.39 20.12 -10.77
C GLU A 91 -13.40 19.01 -10.47
N ASN A 92 -12.13 19.35 -10.38
CA ASN A 92 -11.11 18.44 -9.87
C ASN A 92 -11.03 18.59 -8.35
N GLU A 93 -11.22 17.50 -7.63
CA GLU A 93 -11.05 17.44 -6.18
C GLU A 93 -9.76 16.68 -5.86
N THR A 94 -8.78 17.36 -5.26
CA THR A 94 -7.49 16.78 -4.86
C THR A 94 -7.45 16.66 -3.35
N PHE A 95 -7.08 15.47 -2.86
CA PHE A 95 -7.03 15.17 -1.44
C PHE A 95 -5.72 14.47 -1.05
N ALA A 96 -5.39 14.53 0.25
CA ALA A 96 -4.18 13.93 0.79
C ALA A 96 -4.38 12.43 1.04
N VAL A 97 -3.43 11.63 0.54
CA VAL A 97 -3.33 10.20 0.85
C VAL A 97 -2.63 10.06 2.20
N ARG A 98 -3.28 9.42 3.18
CA ARG A 98 -2.77 9.32 4.54
C ARG A 98 -3.35 8.15 5.32
N TRP A 99 -2.66 7.73 6.37
CA TRP A 99 -3.20 6.79 7.34
C TRP A 99 -4.37 7.40 8.12
N ARG A 100 -5.38 6.57 8.43
CA ARG A 100 -6.47 6.93 9.32
C ARG A 100 -6.01 6.81 10.76
N LEU A 101 -5.66 7.95 11.36
CA LEU A 101 -5.38 8.04 12.79
C LEU A 101 -6.47 8.86 13.46
N GLU A 102 -7.25 8.18 14.27
CA GLU A 102 -8.35 8.74 15.04
C GLU A 102 -8.19 8.31 16.50
N PRO A 103 -8.48 9.16 17.49
CA PRO A 103 -8.47 8.76 18.89
C PRO A 103 -9.58 7.73 19.14
N LYS A 104 -9.42 6.90 20.17
CA LYS A 104 -10.50 6.07 20.66
C LYS A 104 -11.65 6.95 21.17
N PRO A 105 -12.92 6.52 21.10
CA PRO A 105 -14.04 7.33 21.58
C PRO A 105 -13.87 7.84 23.02
N GLU A 106 -13.35 7.01 23.90
CA GLU A 106 -13.10 7.35 25.31
C GLU A 106 -11.97 8.37 25.53
N ASP A 107 -11.06 8.51 24.57
CA ASP A 107 -9.92 9.44 24.65
C ASP A 107 -10.15 10.73 23.85
N MET A 108 -11.29 10.88 23.20
CA MET A 108 -11.60 12.04 22.35
C MET A 108 -11.44 13.37 23.08
N GLU A 109 -11.94 13.47 24.34
CA GLU A 109 -11.85 14.70 25.11
C GLU A 109 -10.43 15.04 25.57
N LYS A 110 -9.59 14.03 25.84
CA LYS A 110 -8.18 14.21 26.13
C LYS A 110 -7.45 14.74 24.90
N TRP A 111 -7.69 14.10 23.76
CA TRP A 111 -7.09 14.50 22.49
C TRP A 111 -7.44 15.94 22.10
N LYS A 112 -8.70 16.35 22.27
CA LYS A 112 -9.13 17.75 22.04
C LYS A 112 -8.42 18.76 22.95
N LYS A 113 -8.01 18.34 24.15
CA LYS A 113 -7.21 19.15 25.09
C LYS A 113 -5.72 19.17 24.76
N GLY A 114 -5.29 18.45 23.72
CA GLY A 114 -3.88 18.36 23.31
C GLY A 114 -3.09 17.30 24.06
N GLU A 115 -3.73 16.41 24.81
CA GLU A 115 -3.07 15.29 25.46
C GLU A 115 -2.72 14.21 24.43
N LEU A 116 -1.58 13.52 24.62
CA LEU A 116 -1.19 12.40 23.80
C LEU A 116 -2.07 11.18 24.09
N VAL A 117 -2.72 10.65 23.06
CA VAL A 117 -3.56 9.46 23.14
C VAL A 117 -3.09 8.36 22.17
N GLU A 118 -3.51 7.14 22.38
CA GLU A 118 -3.30 6.07 21.42
C GLU A 118 -4.37 6.14 20.31
N PRO A 119 -3.99 5.87 19.05
CA PRO A 119 -4.99 5.79 17.99
C PRO A 119 -5.85 4.54 18.18
N ALA A 120 -7.08 4.59 17.68
CA ALA A 120 -7.98 3.44 17.67
C ALA A 120 -7.39 2.25 16.88
N LYS A 121 -6.67 2.54 15.80
CA LYS A 121 -5.92 1.54 15.00
C LYS A 121 -4.51 2.08 14.77
N PRO A 122 -3.47 1.52 15.41
CA PRO A 122 -2.08 1.88 15.13
C PRO A 122 -1.63 1.35 13.77
N ILE A 123 -0.63 2.00 13.20
CA ILE A 123 0.06 1.57 11.99
C ILE A 123 1.08 0.49 12.39
N VAL A 124 0.90 -0.71 11.89
CA VAL A 124 1.80 -1.83 12.20
C VAL A 124 2.43 -2.34 10.91
N TYR A 125 3.76 -2.27 10.84
CA TYR A 125 4.53 -2.92 9.79
C TYR A 125 5.12 -4.23 10.29
N TYR A 126 5.01 -5.28 9.49
CA TYR A 126 5.68 -6.55 9.74
C TYR A 126 6.93 -6.66 8.87
N VAL A 127 8.02 -7.13 9.46
CA VAL A 127 9.25 -7.40 8.70
C VAL A 127 9.12 -8.77 8.04
N ASP A 128 9.29 -8.81 6.72
CA ASP A 128 9.24 -10.03 5.91
C ASP A 128 10.16 -11.12 6.50
N PRO A 129 9.68 -12.36 6.69
CA PRO A 129 10.52 -13.45 7.19
C PRO A 129 11.71 -13.79 6.30
N ALA A 130 11.69 -13.43 5.02
CA ALA A 130 12.84 -13.56 4.12
C ALA A 130 13.97 -12.57 4.43
N THR A 131 13.70 -11.52 5.21
CA THR A 131 14.71 -10.51 5.58
C THR A 131 15.83 -11.15 6.41
N PRO A 132 17.11 -10.97 6.04
CA PRO A 132 18.24 -11.47 6.83
C PRO A 132 18.19 -10.93 8.27
N LYS A 133 18.43 -11.81 9.25
CA LYS A 133 18.27 -11.50 10.69
C LYS A 133 19.05 -10.26 11.13
N GLN A 134 20.25 -10.06 10.58
CA GLN A 134 21.11 -8.91 10.91
C GLN A 134 20.45 -7.55 10.61
N TRP A 135 19.53 -7.44 9.66
CA TRP A 135 18.90 -6.19 9.25
C TRP A 135 17.58 -5.91 9.96
N ARG A 136 16.90 -6.93 10.50
CA ARG A 136 15.57 -6.77 11.09
C ARG A 136 15.52 -5.74 12.22
N THR A 137 16.56 -5.69 13.06
CA THR A 137 16.63 -4.72 14.15
C THR A 137 16.71 -3.28 13.63
N TYR A 138 17.47 -3.05 12.58
CA TYR A 138 17.62 -1.71 12.00
C TYR A 138 16.35 -1.26 11.28
N LEU A 139 15.69 -2.15 10.54
CA LEU A 139 14.42 -1.85 9.89
C LEU A 139 13.35 -1.49 10.92
N LYS A 140 13.25 -2.26 12.00
CA LYS A 140 12.32 -1.95 13.10
C LYS A 140 12.64 -0.62 13.78
N ALA A 141 13.91 -0.33 14.01
CA ALA A 141 14.33 0.95 14.57
C ALA A 141 13.94 2.12 13.66
N GLY A 142 14.19 2.01 12.35
CA GLY A 142 13.83 3.03 11.38
C GLY A 142 12.32 3.32 11.32
N VAL A 143 11.47 2.30 11.44
CA VAL A 143 10.01 2.50 11.55
C VAL A 143 9.66 3.19 12.87
N ASN A 144 10.26 2.76 13.97
CA ASN A 144 9.94 3.29 15.29
C ASN A 144 10.41 4.75 15.48
N ASP A 145 11.42 5.21 14.73
CA ASP A 145 11.86 6.61 14.74
C ASP A 145 10.78 7.60 14.32
N TRP A 146 9.82 7.15 13.50
CA TRP A 146 8.65 7.95 13.11
C TRP A 146 7.70 8.24 14.28
N GLN A 147 7.80 7.50 15.40
CA GLN A 147 6.95 7.70 16.56
C GLN A 147 6.97 9.17 17.04
N LYS A 148 8.15 9.82 17.02
CA LYS A 148 8.29 11.24 17.39
C LYS A 148 7.44 12.18 16.52
N ALA A 149 7.29 11.87 15.23
CA ALA A 149 6.44 12.66 14.33
C ALA A 149 4.96 12.49 14.68
N PHE A 150 4.54 11.26 14.98
CA PHE A 150 3.15 10.98 15.37
C PHE A 150 2.80 11.55 16.75
N GLU A 151 3.74 11.58 17.68
CA GLU A 151 3.56 12.28 18.98
C GLU A 151 3.32 13.77 18.79
N LYS A 152 4.04 14.41 17.85
CA LYS A 152 3.76 15.82 17.50
C LYS A 152 2.39 16.01 16.87
N ALA A 153 1.83 14.97 16.26
CA ALA A 153 0.45 14.96 15.74
C ALA A 153 -0.60 14.58 16.80
N GLY A 154 -0.19 14.32 18.05
CA GLY A 154 -1.09 14.01 19.15
C GLY A 154 -1.30 12.51 19.43
N PHE A 155 -0.52 11.63 18.79
CA PHE A 155 -0.68 10.19 18.94
C PHE A 155 0.57 9.49 19.43
N LYS A 156 0.52 8.86 20.61
CA LYS A 156 1.55 7.94 21.09
C LYS A 156 1.28 6.52 20.61
N ASN A 157 2.32 5.71 20.47
CA ASN A 157 2.21 4.32 20.00
C ASN A 157 1.47 4.18 18.67
N ALA A 158 1.59 5.20 17.81
CA ALA A 158 0.84 5.28 16.56
C ALA A 158 1.41 4.44 15.43
N ILE A 159 2.73 4.20 15.45
CA ILE A 159 3.41 3.38 14.46
C ILE A 159 4.39 2.44 15.14
N MET A 160 4.49 1.21 14.65
CA MET A 160 5.44 0.23 15.16
C MET A 160 5.80 -0.79 14.10
N ALA A 161 6.99 -1.38 14.23
CA ALA A 161 7.38 -2.55 13.46
C ALA A 161 7.49 -3.79 14.33
N LYS A 162 7.07 -4.94 13.79
CA LYS A 162 7.10 -6.25 14.43
C LYS A 162 7.77 -7.28 13.52
N ASP A 163 8.35 -8.31 14.11
CA ASP A 163 8.73 -9.48 13.33
C ASP A 163 7.48 -10.22 12.87
N TRP A 164 7.55 -10.84 11.69
CA TRP A 164 6.52 -11.75 11.23
C TRP A 164 6.47 -12.97 12.16
N PRO A 165 5.28 -13.38 12.65
CA PRO A 165 5.16 -14.56 13.50
C PRO A 165 5.57 -15.83 12.75
N GLU A 166 6.56 -16.57 13.28
CA GLU A 166 7.11 -17.76 12.60
C GLU A 166 6.13 -18.95 12.55
N ASN A 167 5.20 -19.03 13.51
CA ASN A 167 4.32 -20.19 13.70
C ASN A 167 2.83 -19.86 13.56
N ASP A 168 2.48 -18.71 12.97
CA ASP A 168 1.09 -18.34 12.73
C ASP A 168 0.69 -18.62 11.29
N SER A 169 0.13 -19.80 11.04
CA SER A 169 -0.37 -20.20 9.71
C SER A 169 -1.60 -19.43 9.24
N THR A 170 -2.20 -18.60 10.09
CA THR A 170 -3.36 -17.78 9.74
C THR A 170 -2.96 -16.45 9.09
N MET A 171 -1.71 -16.04 9.22
CA MET A 171 -1.16 -14.86 8.58
C MET A 171 -0.59 -15.19 7.20
N SER A 172 -0.86 -14.34 6.23
CA SER A 172 -0.31 -14.40 4.89
C SER A 172 0.22 -13.05 4.47
N LEU A 173 1.33 -13.04 3.72
CA LEU A 173 1.88 -11.83 3.08
C LEU A 173 0.95 -11.27 1.99
N GLU A 174 -0.04 -12.04 1.57
CA GLU A 174 -1.05 -11.63 0.59
C GLU A 174 -2.32 -11.04 1.26
N ASP A 175 -2.41 -11.09 2.58
CA ASP A 175 -3.56 -10.58 3.32
C ASP A 175 -3.42 -9.07 3.55
N ALA A 176 -4.28 -8.28 2.91
CA ALA A 176 -4.27 -6.82 2.96
C ALA A 176 -4.53 -6.20 4.35
N ARG A 177 -4.79 -7.01 5.37
CA ARG A 177 -4.81 -6.52 6.75
C ARG A 177 -3.42 -6.17 7.29
N TYR A 178 -2.35 -6.66 6.65
CA TYR A 178 -0.98 -6.56 7.15
C TYR A 178 -0.12 -5.73 6.21
N SER A 179 0.40 -4.62 6.70
CA SER A 179 1.46 -3.87 6.00
C SER A 179 2.81 -4.51 6.27
N VAL A 180 3.62 -4.65 5.22
CA VAL A 180 4.86 -5.45 5.28
C VAL A 180 6.03 -4.68 4.70
N ILE A 181 7.19 -4.79 5.35
CA ILE A 181 8.47 -4.41 4.77
C ILE A 181 9.01 -5.66 4.07
N ARG A 182 8.89 -5.70 2.73
CA ARG A 182 9.29 -6.81 1.87
C ARG A 182 10.78 -6.76 1.59
N TYR A 183 11.42 -7.91 1.62
CA TYR A 183 12.82 -8.06 1.23
C TYR A 183 12.95 -8.57 -0.19
N PHE A 184 13.76 -7.88 -0.98
CA PHE A 184 14.10 -8.29 -2.34
C PHE A 184 15.63 -8.43 -2.48
N ALA A 185 16.10 -9.65 -2.68
CA ALA A 185 17.49 -9.90 -3.04
C ALA A 185 17.72 -9.41 -4.48
N SER A 186 18.47 -8.35 -4.64
CA SER A 186 18.71 -7.69 -5.92
C SER A 186 20.00 -6.86 -5.86
N ASP A 187 20.62 -6.66 -7.00
CA ASP A 187 21.75 -5.74 -7.19
C ASP A 187 21.30 -4.25 -7.30
N ILE A 188 20.01 -4.00 -7.25
CA ILE A 188 19.45 -2.65 -7.26
C ILE A 188 19.50 -2.09 -5.83
N GLU A 189 20.24 -0.99 -5.65
CA GLU A 189 20.26 -0.24 -4.39
C GLU A 189 19.09 0.73 -4.33
N ASN A 190 17.91 0.27 -3.90
CA ASN A 190 16.71 1.07 -3.86
C ASN A 190 15.74 0.62 -2.76
N ALA A 191 14.77 1.47 -2.49
CA ALA A 191 13.58 1.15 -1.72
C ALA A 191 12.39 1.92 -2.30
N TYR A 192 11.20 1.35 -2.23
CA TYR A 192 9.97 2.04 -2.64
C TYR A 192 8.85 1.70 -1.66
N GLY A 193 7.93 2.65 -1.45
CA GLY A 193 6.85 2.52 -0.49
C GLY A 193 5.48 2.73 -1.13
N PRO A 194 4.99 1.78 -1.94
CA PRO A 194 3.65 1.86 -2.48
C PRO A 194 2.62 1.70 -1.36
N ASN A 195 1.44 2.23 -1.59
CA ASN A 195 0.29 2.00 -0.73
C ASN A 195 -0.95 1.72 -1.56
N VAL A 196 -1.90 1.02 -0.96
CA VAL A 196 -3.26 0.88 -1.47
C VAL A 196 -4.15 1.75 -0.60
N HIS A 197 -4.90 2.63 -1.22
CA HIS A 197 -5.77 3.54 -0.49
C HIS A 197 -7.19 3.56 -1.05
N ASP A 198 -8.12 3.99 -0.22
CA ASP A 198 -9.51 4.20 -0.61
C ASP A 198 -9.61 5.44 -1.50
N PRO A 199 -9.98 5.29 -2.79
CA PRO A 199 -10.06 6.41 -3.73
C PRO A 199 -11.14 7.45 -3.36
N ARG A 200 -12.03 7.13 -2.42
CA ARG A 200 -13.07 8.06 -1.93
C ARG A 200 -12.53 9.03 -0.89
N SER A 201 -11.43 8.69 -0.21
CA SER A 201 -11.00 9.41 1.00
C SER A 201 -9.48 9.61 1.13
N GLY A 202 -8.68 8.88 0.36
CA GLY A 202 -7.23 8.83 0.52
C GLY A 202 -6.76 8.03 1.76
N GLU A 203 -7.65 7.24 2.39
CA GLU A 203 -7.28 6.38 3.51
C GLU A 203 -6.36 5.26 3.05
N ILE A 204 -5.13 5.22 3.56
CA ILE A 204 -4.21 4.10 3.31
C ILE A 204 -4.74 2.87 4.04
N LEU A 205 -5.01 1.81 3.29
CA LEU A 205 -5.53 0.53 3.79
C LEU A 205 -4.39 -0.42 4.14
N GLU A 206 -3.39 -0.48 3.27
CA GLU A 206 -2.17 -1.24 3.45
C GLU A 206 -0.99 -0.59 2.72
N SER A 207 0.23 -1.02 3.07
CA SER A 207 1.45 -0.62 2.37
C SER A 207 2.48 -1.74 2.41
N HIS A 208 3.00 -2.11 1.25
CA HIS A 208 4.10 -3.05 1.11
C HIS A 208 5.37 -2.29 0.71
N ILE A 209 6.22 -1.99 1.68
CA ILE A 209 7.48 -1.32 1.43
C ILE A 209 8.47 -2.33 0.85
N GLY A 210 8.95 -2.09 -0.37
CA GLY A 210 9.99 -2.90 -0.98
C GLY A 210 11.37 -2.39 -0.59
N TRP A 211 12.19 -3.26 -0.01
CA TRP A 211 13.57 -2.97 0.32
C TRP A 211 14.49 -3.94 -0.44
N TYR A 212 15.40 -3.36 -1.22
CA TYR A 212 16.35 -4.08 -2.06
C TYR A 212 17.71 -4.14 -1.38
N HIS A 213 18.33 -5.33 -1.37
CA HIS A 213 19.63 -5.56 -0.76
C HIS A 213 20.31 -6.79 -1.38
#